data_f36c6eb4c32ea154ec0e5fdb8054e409
#
_entry.id   f36c6eb4c32ea154ec0e5fdb8054e409
#
_cell.length_a   1.000
_cell.length_b   1.000
_cell.length_c   1.000
_cell.angle_alpha   90.00
_cell.angle_beta   90.00
_cell.angle_gamma   90.00
#
_symmetry.space_group_name_H-M   'P 1'
#
loop_
_entity.id
_entity.type
_entity.pdbx_description
1 polymer ?
#
loop_
_entity_poly.entity_id
_entity_poly.type
_entity_poly.pdbx_seq_one_letter_code
_entity_poly.pdbx_strand_id
1 'polypeptide(L)'
;MAVTLGYATAAGDCGSLDEQLAELAAAGVDPRRIFTDKTAGSADKMRAGLLALLNYARAGDVVVVVALERLGRTVTEVTHTVADLTTRGITLRCLADGLDTATATGRVVAKVLTDLAALDAEVRP
;
A
#
# COMPACT_ATOMS: atom_id res chain seq x y z
N MET A 1 -5.00 17.43 -9.55
CA MET A 1 -6.01 16.41 -9.83
C MET A 1 -5.64 15.10 -9.14
N ALA A 2 -6.61 14.49 -8.52
CA ALA A 2 -6.39 13.19 -7.87
C ALA A 2 -6.32 12.08 -8.92
N VAL A 3 -5.38 11.17 -8.75
CA VAL A 3 -5.27 9.99 -9.60
C VAL A 3 -5.37 8.74 -8.73
N THR A 4 -5.81 7.64 -9.34
CA THR A 4 -5.88 6.35 -8.67
C THR A 4 -4.72 5.51 -9.16
N LEU A 5 -3.89 5.09 -8.23
CA LEU A 5 -2.71 4.28 -8.49
C LEU A 5 -2.91 2.89 -7.90
N GLY A 6 -2.25 1.90 -8.45
CA GLY A 6 -2.29 0.55 -7.92
C GLY A 6 -0.90 0.03 -7.63
N TYR A 7 -0.81 -0.93 -6.71
CA TYR A 7 0.43 -1.61 -6.42
C TYR A 7 0.19 -3.11 -6.34
N ALA A 8 1.03 -3.88 -6.98
CA ALA A 8 1.00 -5.33 -6.95
C ALA A 8 2.43 -5.86 -6.82
N THR A 9 2.60 -6.94 -6.09
CA THR A 9 3.92 -7.53 -5.89
C THR A 9 3.84 -9.05 -5.91
N ALA A 10 4.88 -9.67 -6.46
CA ALA A 10 5.02 -11.11 -6.44
C ALA A 10 5.53 -11.63 -5.09
N ALA A 11 5.91 -10.74 -4.18
CA ALA A 11 6.37 -11.14 -2.85
C ALA A 11 5.19 -11.67 -2.02
N GLY A 12 5.41 -12.75 -1.28
CA GLY A 12 4.39 -13.33 -0.42
C GLY A 12 3.57 -14.41 -1.11
N ASP A 13 2.65 -15.00 -0.35
CA ASP A 13 1.90 -16.19 -0.78
C ASP A 13 0.46 -15.91 -1.20
N CYS A 14 0.08 -14.66 -1.30
CA CYS A 14 -1.33 -14.29 -1.48
C CYS A 14 -1.69 -14.03 -2.94
N GLY A 15 -1.55 -15.01 -3.77
CA GLY A 15 -1.94 -14.91 -5.16
C GLY A 15 -0.84 -14.44 -6.09
N SER A 16 -1.00 -14.73 -7.34
CA SER A 16 -0.02 -14.38 -8.36
C SER A 16 -0.10 -12.90 -8.69
N LEU A 17 0.97 -12.41 -9.31
CA LEU A 17 0.99 -11.04 -9.79
C LEU A 17 -0.13 -10.79 -10.80
N ASP A 18 -0.37 -11.75 -11.71
CA ASP A 18 -1.42 -11.62 -12.72
C ASP A 18 -2.81 -11.51 -12.09
N GLU A 19 -3.07 -12.27 -11.04
CA GLU A 19 -4.34 -12.19 -10.32
C GLU A 19 -4.53 -10.83 -9.67
N GLN A 20 -3.49 -10.30 -9.05
CA GLN A 20 -3.53 -8.98 -8.45
C GLN A 20 -3.80 -7.90 -9.51
N LEU A 21 -3.13 -7.98 -10.64
CA LEU A 21 -3.34 -7.02 -11.73
C LEU A 21 -4.78 -7.06 -12.22
N ALA A 22 -5.36 -8.26 -12.35
CA ALA A 22 -6.75 -8.41 -12.76
C ALA A 22 -7.70 -7.82 -11.75
N GLU A 23 -7.46 -8.04 -10.46
CA GLU A 23 -8.31 -7.49 -9.40
C GLU A 23 -8.22 -5.97 -9.33
N LEU A 24 -7.04 -5.42 -9.50
CA LEU A 24 -6.87 -3.96 -9.52
C LEU A 24 -7.59 -3.34 -10.73
N ALA A 25 -7.47 -3.96 -11.89
CA ALA A 25 -8.16 -3.48 -13.08
C ALA A 25 -9.68 -3.55 -12.90
N ALA A 26 -10.18 -4.63 -12.30
CA ALA A 26 -11.61 -4.78 -12.02
C ALA A 26 -12.10 -3.73 -11.02
N ALA A 27 -11.23 -3.24 -10.16
CA ALA A 27 -11.56 -2.18 -9.20
C ALA A 27 -11.47 -0.77 -9.82
N GLY A 28 -11.16 -0.67 -11.11
CA GLY A 28 -11.13 0.60 -11.81
C GLY A 28 -9.77 1.26 -11.91
N VAL A 29 -8.70 0.56 -11.55
CA VAL A 29 -7.35 1.12 -11.67
C VAL A 29 -6.86 0.96 -13.11
N ASP A 30 -6.41 2.05 -13.71
CA ASP A 30 -5.83 2.01 -15.06
C ASP A 30 -4.56 1.17 -15.02
N PRO A 31 -4.43 0.15 -15.87
CA PRO A 31 -3.22 -0.68 -15.91
C PRO A 31 -1.92 0.10 -16.06
N ARG A 32 -1.97 1.26 -16.71
CA ARG A 32 -0.80 2.12 -16.89
C ARG A 32 -0.37 2.81 -15.60
N ARG A 33 -1.21 2.75 -14.57
CA ARG A 33 -0.95 3.39 -13.28
C ARG A 33 -0.76 2.37 -12.18
N ILE A 34 -0.45 1.13 -12.54
CA ILE A 34 -0.15 0.08 -11.58
C ILE A 34 1.36 -0.09 -11.50
N PHE A 35 1.90 0.11 -10.31
CA PHE A 35 3.31 -0.11 -10.03
C PHE A 35 3.49 -1.55 -9.55
N THR A 36 4.54 -2.21 -9.98
CA THR A 36 4.74 -3.62 -9.66
C THR A 36 6.16 -3.91 -9.20
N ASP A 37 6.27 -4.92 -8.35
CA ASP A 37 7.54 -5.54 -8.01
C ASP A 37 7.45 -7.01 -8.41
N LYS A 38 8.12 -7.37 -9.49
CA LYS A 38 8.01 -8.69 -10.11
C LYS A 38 8.83 -9.76 -9.43
N THR A 39 9.87 -9.36 -8.75
CA THR A 39 10.77 -10.31 -8.11
C THR A 39 10.30 -10.59 -6.70
N ALA A 40 10.06 -11.83 -6.39
CA ALA A 40 9.81 -12.26 -5.02
C ALA A 40 11.08 -12.08 -4.18
N GLY A 41 11.88 -11.20 -4.53
CA GLY A 41 13.23 -10.98 -4.28
C GLY A 41 13.71 -11.03 -2.88
N SER A 42 14.30 -12.10 -2.64
CA SER A 42 15.17 -12.21 -1.49
C SER A 42 16.35 -11.25 -1.60
N ALA A 43 16.74 -10.90 -2.81
CA ALA A 43 17.89 -10.02 -3.02
C ALA A 43 17.50 -8.54 -3.02
N ASP A 44 16.26 -8.25 -3.38
CA ASP A 44 15.82 -6.87 -3.48
C ASP A 44 15.00 -6.48 -2.25
N LYS A 45 15.68 -5.95 -1.27
CA LYS A 45 15.06 -5.54 -0.01
C LYS A 45 14.24 -4.27 -0.14
N MET A 46 14.38 -3.55 -1.24
CA MET A 46 13.86 -2.20 -1.32
C MET A 46 12.55 -2.05 -2.05
N ARG A 47 12.03 -3.08 -2.67
CA ARG A 47 10.77 -2.99 -3.41
C ARG A 47 10.71 -1.71 -4.25
N ALA A 48 11.49 -1.69 -5.33
CA ALA A 48 11.65 -0.51 -6.18
C ALA A 48 10.31 0.01 -6.72
N GLY A 49 9.37 -0.89 -7.05
CA GLY A 49 8.05 -0.50 -7.53
C GLY A 49 7.24 0.26 -6.50
N LEU A 50 7.27 -0.20 -5.25
CA LEU A 50 6.58 0.48 -4.16
C LEU A 50 7.20 1.85 -3.90
N LEU A 51 8.52 1.93 -3.89
CA LEU A 51 9.20 3.21 -3.71
C LEU A 51 8.87 4.18 -4.84
N ALA A 52 8.82 3.70 -6.07
CA ALA A 52 8.45 4.53 -7.21
C ALA A 52 7.02 5.07 -7.06
N LEU A 53 6.09 4.22 -6.61
CA LEU A 53 4.72 4.65 -6.36
C LEU A 53 4.67 5.73 -5.27
N LEU A 54 5.37 5.51 -4.16
CA LEU A 54 5.39 6.46 -3.06
C LEU A 54 5.99 7.80 -3.48
N ASN A 55 6.97 7.79 -4.36
CA ASN A 55 7.56 9.02 -4.89
C ASN A 55 6.66 9.71 -5.91
N TYR A 56 5.85 8.96 -6.62
CA TYR A 56 4.93 9.50 -7.62
C TYR A 56 3.66 10.07 -6.99
N ALA A 57 3.13 9.42 -5.96
CA ALA A 57 1.86 9.77 -5.35
C ALA A 57 1.91 11.13 -4.65
N ARG A 58 0.80 11.85 -4.71
CA ARG A 58 0.66 13.17 -4.10
C ARG A 58 -0.57 13.23 -3.23
N ALA A 59 -0.62 14.22 -2.36
CA ALA A 59 -1.80 14.43 -1.51
C ALA A 59 -3.07 14.48 -2.39
N GLY A 60 -4.09 13.77 -1.97
CA GLY A 60 -5.35 13.65 -2.69
C GLY A 60 -5.42 12.44 -3.61
N ASP A 61 -4.31 11.80 -3.91
CA ASP A 61 -4.30 10.59 -4.73
C ASP A 61 -4.82 9.38 -3.93
N VAL A 62 -5.19 8.34 -4.65
CA VAL A 62 -5.68 7.07 -4.07
C VAL A 62 -4.72 5.96 -4.47
N VAL A 63 -4.29 5.17 -3.50
CA VAL A 63 -3.50 3.96 -3.74
C VAL A 63 -4.38 2.74 -3.45
N VAL A 64 -4.46 1.82 -4.39
CA VAL A 64 -5.26 0.60 -4.26
C VAL A 64 -4.32 -0.60 -4.25
N VAL A 65 -4.49 -1.46 -3.25
CA VAL A 65 -3.78 -2.74 -3.16
C VAL A 65 -4.79 -3.85 -2.93
N VAL A 66 -4.43 -5.07 -3.27
CA VAL A 66 -5.31 -6.21 -3.03
C VAL A 66 -5.45 -6.49 -1.53
N ALA A 67 -4.34 -6.41 -0.80
CA ALA A 67 -4.33 -6.64 0.64
C ALA A 67 -3.23 -5.81 1.30
N LEU A 68 -3.42 -5.47 2.57
CA LEU A 68 -2.45 -4.68 3.33
C LEU A 68 -1.04 -5.28 3.32
N GLU A 69 -0.96 -6.59 3.37
CA GLU A 69 0.33 -7.30 3.42
C GLU A 69 1.19 -7.06 2.19
N ARG A 70 0.62 -6.52 1.12
CA ARG A 70 1.39 -6.16 -0.08
C ARG A 70 2.27 -4.94 0.14
N LEU A 71 2.00 -4.16 1.19
CA LEU A 71 2.72 -2.92 1.47
C LEU A 71 4.01 -3.11 2.24
N GLY A 72 4.29 -4.30 2.73
CA GLY A 72 5.53 -4.56 3.47
C GLY A 72 5.70 -6.05 3.73
N ARG A 73 6.90 -6.43 4.12
CA ARG A 73 7.21 -7.82 4.47
C ARG A 73 6.89 -8.14 5.92
N THR A 74 6.80 -7.13 6.75
CA THR A 74 6.54 -7.27 8.18
C THR A 74 5.44 -6.32 8.58
N VAL A 75 4.83 -6.57 9.73
CA VAL A 75 3.83 -5.67 10.30
C VAL A 75 4.41 -4.26 10.45
N THR A 76 5.67 -4.17 10.87
CA THR A 76 6.35 -2.89 11.02
C THR A 76 6.41 -2.13 9.70
N GLU A 77 6.81 -2.79 8.62
CA GLU A 77 6.88 -2.14 7.31
C GLU A 77 5.50 -1.70 6.83
N VAL A 78 4.49 -2.55 7.00
CA VAL A 78 3.12 -2.22 6.60
C VAL A 78 2.61 -1.00 7.37
N THR A 79 2.79 -0.98 8.69
CA THR A 79 2.31 0.15 9.50
C THR A 79 3.02 1.45 9.14
N HIS A 80 4.31 1.41 8.87
CA HIS A 80 5.05 2.60 8.45
C HIS A 80 4.60 3.10 7.09
N THR A 81 4.32 2.20 6.15
CA THR A 81 3.83 2.60 4.83
C THR A 81 2.45 3.25 4.93
N VAL A 82 1.55 2.66 5.71
CA VAL A 82 0.21 3.23 5.93
C VAL A 82 0.30 4.59 6.61
N ALA A 83 1.18 4.71 7.61
CA ALA A 83 1.39 5.97 8.29
C ALA A 83 1.91 7.06 7.34
N ASP A 84 2.84 6.70 6.46
CA ASP A 84 3.37 7.64 5.47
C ASP A 84 2.28 8.13 4.53
N LEU A 85 1.48 7.22 3.99
CA LEU A 85 0.37 7.58 3.12
C LEU A 85 -0.63 8.49 3.82
N THR A 86 -1.01 8.13 5.04
CA THR A 86 -1.96 8.90 5.83
C THR A 86 -1.45 10.31 6.12
N THR A 87 -0.20 10.41 6.54
CA THR A 87 0.41 11.71 6.85
C THR A 87 0.50 12.60 5.63
N ARG A 88 0.72 12.02 4.47
CA ARG A 88 0.83 12.75 3.21
C ARG A 88 -0.52 13.06 2.56
N GLY A 89 -1.62 12.63 3.16
CA GLY A 89 -2.96 12.89 2.62
C GLY A 89 -3.33 12.01 1.44
N ILE A 90 -2.72 10.83 1.34
CA ILE A 90 -3.00 9.86 0.28
C ILE A 90 -3.96 8.81 0.82
N THR A 91 -5.06 8.58 0.10
CA THR A 91 -6.06 7.57 0.49
C THR A 91 -5.56 6.17 0.13
N LEU A 92 -5.77 5.22 1.01
CA LEU A 92 -5.43 3.81 0.78
C LEU A 92 -6.72 2.99 0.72
N ARG A 93 -6.83 2.12 -0.29
CA ARG A 93 -7.92 1.16 -0.42
C ARG A 93 -7.32 -0.24 -0.51
N CYS A 94 -7.82 -1.14 0.34
CA CYS A 94 -7.41 -2.55 0.36
C CYS A 94 -8.60 -3.41 -0.01
N LEU A 95 -8.55 -4.07 -1.15
CA LEU A 95 -9.71 -4.77 -1.71
C LEU A 95 -10.14 -5.96 -0.87
N ALA A 96 -9.18 -6.76 -0.39
CA ALA A 96 -9.49 -7.97 0.37
C ALA A 96 -10.21 -7.67 1.69
N ASP A 97 -9.84 -6.57 2.34
CA ASP A 97 -10.36 -6.22 3.66
C ASP A 97 -11.51 -5.21 3.62
N GLY A 98 -11.78 -4.65 2.46
CA GLY A 98 -12.73 -3.57 2.34
C GLY A 98 -12.30 -2.28 3.02
N LEU A 99 -11.03 -2.16 3.37
CA LEU A 99 -10.50 -0.96 4.02
C LEU A 99 -10.41 0.19 3.01
N ASP A 100 -10.91 1.35 3.42
CA ASP A 100 -10.80 2.56 2.63
C ASP A 100 -10.60 3.72 3.60
N THR A 101 -9.41 4.31 3.59
CA THR A 101 -9.07 5.37 4.55
C THR A 101 -9.81 6.68 4.29
N ALA A 102 -10.58 6.77 3.22
CA ALA A 102 -11.48 7.90 3.02
C ALA A 102 -12.76 7.78 3.84
N THR A 103 -13.11 6.57 4.31
CA THR A 103 -14.30 6.36 5.14
C THR A 103 -14.00 6.64 6.61
N ALA A 104 -15.04 6.86 7.40
CA ALA A 104 -14.87 7.09 8.84
C ALA A 104 -14.18 5.90 9.53
N THR A 105 -14.64 4.69 9.22
CA THR A 105 -14.02 3.47 9.78
C THR A 105 -12.57 3.34 9.33
N GLY A 106 -12.30 3.59 8.06
CA GLY A 106 -10.94 3.51 7.53
C GLY A 106 -10.00 4.53 8.17
N ARG A 107 -10.50 5.72 8.50
CA ARG A 107 -9.69 6.74 9.18
C ARG A 107 -9.30 6.28 10.58
N VAL A 108 -10.19 5.60 11.28
CA VAL A 108 -9.88 5.07 12.60
C VAL A 108 -8.77 4.03 12.50
N VAL A 109 -8.88 3.12 11.55
CA VAL A 109 -7.85 2.09 11.32
C VAL A 109 -6.52 2.76 10.97
N ALA A 110 -6.53 3.72 10.06
CA ALA A 110 -5.31 4.43 9.64
C ALA A 110 -4.66 5.14 10.82
N LYS A 111 -5.46 5.75 11.70
CA LYS A 111 -4.94 6.42 12.89
C LYS A 111 -4.28 5.43 13.83
N VAL A 112 -4.90 4.28 14.07
CA VAL A 112 -4.32 3.24 14.92
C VAL A 112 -2.98 2.77 14.35
N LEU A 113 -2.91 2.51 13.05
CA LEU A 113 -1.67 2.07 12.42
C LEU A 113 -0.59 3.16 12.47
N THR A 114 -0.99 4.42 12.31
CA THR A 114 -0.06 5.55 12.42
C THR A 114 0.48 5.67 13.84
N ASP A 115 -0.38 5.50 14.84
CA ASP A 115 0.04 5.55 16.24
C ASP A 115 0.98 4.38 16.57
N LEU A 116 0.71 3.20 16.02
CA LEU A 116 1.60 2.05 16.20
C LEU A 116 2.97 2.28 15.57
N ALA A 117 3.01 2.90 14.41
CA ALA A 117 4.28 3.23 13.75
C ALA A 117 5.09 4.22 14.59
N ALA A 118 4.43 5.21 15.16
CA ALA A 118 5.09 6.18 16.04
C ALA A 118 5.61 5.52 17.31
N LEU A 119 4.83 4.62 17.89
CA LEU A 119 5.24 3.88 19.08
C LEU A 119 6.45 3.00 18.79
N ASP A 120 6.46 2.32 17.65
CA ASP A 120 7.59 1.50 17.24
C ASP A 120 8.87 2.34 17.13
N ALA A 121 8.76 3.53 16.57
CA ALA A 121 9.91 4.44 16.45
C ALA A 121 10.43 4.90 17.82
N GLU A 122 9.55 5.07 18.80
CA GLU A 122 9.94 5.47 20.16
C GLU A 122 10.61 4.34 20.92
N VAL A 123 10.15 3.11 20.70
CA VAL A 123 10.65 1.94 21.44
C VAL A 123 12.01 1.50 20.94
N ARG A 124 12.33 1.75 19.70
CA ARG A 124 13.61 1.35 19.13
C ARG A 124 14.75 2.19 19.68
N PRO A 125 15.83 1.53 20.14
CA PRO A 125 17.00 2.25 20.60
C PRO A 125 17.71 2.99 19.46
#